data_46dfed1ae6bb4b5bfe360d6476d23812
#
_entry.id   46dfed1ae6bb4b5bfe360d6476d23812
#
_cell.length_a   1.000
_cell.length_b   1.000
_cell.length_c   1.000
_cell.angle_alpha   90.00
_cell.angle_beta   90.00
_cell.angle_gamma   90.00
#
_symmetry.space_group_name_H-M   'P 1'
#
loop_
_entity.id
_entity.type
_entity.pdbx_description
1 polymer ?
#
loop_
_entity_poly.entity_id
_entity_poly.type
_entity_poly.pdbx_seq_one_letter_code
_entity_poly.pdbx_strand_id
1 'polypeptide(L)'
;PPRPAAGSRANESVSCDLCHTISAIHSDDKFPYNFSFVSNPGRIKYGSKTGVKSPHHDTEKLDIFSQAELCANCHNEKNPFGVWVKSTQIEWLEGPYSKQGVPCQQCHMPKAWGRNATMANEDMVAQHLFNGAHDPGKVAGAIEIRMHPEEREVNYDGTIVLKVQLFNGKAG
;
A
#
# COMPACT_ATOMS: atom_id res chain seq x y z
N PRO A 1 -17.67 -16.46 -8.91
CA PRO A 1 -17.08 -16.84 -10.18
C PRO A 1 -16.09 -17.99 -9.99
N PRO A 2 -15.95 -18.91 -10.97
CA PRO A 2 -15.00 -20.00 -10.87
C PRO A 2 -13.56 -19.45 -10.78
N ARG A 3 -12.71 -20.12 -9.99
CA ARG A 3 -11.29 -19.77 -9.87
C ARG A 3 -10.61 -19.98 -11.24
N PRO A 4 -9.81 -19.01 -11.72
CA PRO A 4 -9.07 -19.18 -12.96
C PRO A 4 -8.15 -20.42 -12.94
N ALA A 5 -7.90 -21.03 -14.08
CA ALA A 5 -6.99 -22.17 -14.19
C ALA A 5 -5.59 -21.82 -13.71
N ALA A 6 -4.91 -22.76 -13.07
CA ALA A 6 -3.52 -22.57 -12.62
C ALA A 6 -2.64 -22.22 -13.83
N GLY A 7 -1.78 -21.20 -13.70
CA GLY A 7 -0.90 -20.71 -14.77
C GLY A 7 -1.59 -19.80 -15.80
N SER A 8 -2.88 -19.50 -15.67
CA SER A 8 -3.52 -18.49 -16.51
C SER A 8 -3.13 -17.06 -16.05
N ARG A 9 -3.06 -16.12 -17.01
CA ARG A 9 -2.81 -14.69 -16.70
C ARG A 9 -3.83 -14.09 -15.72
N ALA A 10 -5.02 -14.64 -15.66
CA ALA A 10 -6.05 -14.23 -14.70
C ALA A 10 -5.71 -14.56 -13.23
N ASN A 11 -4.67 -15.38 -12.98
CA ASN A 11 -4.11 -15.62 -11.65
C ASN A 11 -2.96 -14.68 -11.28
N GLU A 12 -2.45 -13.90 -12.25
CA GLU A 12 -1.48 -12.85 -11.99
C GLU A 12 -2.24 -11.64 -11.42
N SER A 13 -2.26 -11.44 -10.11
CA SER A 13 -2.96 -10.29 -9.54
C SER A 13 -2.25 -8.97 -9.97
N VAL A 14 -1.48 -8.34 -9.12
CA VAL A 14 -0.68 -7.16 -9.48
C VAL A 14 0.66 -7.63 -10.01
N SER A 15 0.85 -7.61 -11.35
CA SER A 15 2.12 -7.97 -11.98
C SER A 15 3.14 -6.83 -11.91
N CYS A 16 4.42 -7.14 -12.12
CA CYS A 16 5.48 -6.14 -12.18
C CYS A 16 5.18 -5.05 -13.22
N ASP A 17 4.67 -5.46 -14.38
CA ASP A 17 4.36 -4.56 -15.49
C ASP A 17 3.19 -3.61 -15.19
N LEU A 18 2.24 -3.99 -14.33
CA LEU A 18 1.17 -3.08 -13.95
C LEU A 18 1.74 -1.76 -13.37
N CYS A 19 2.67 -1.85 -12.42
CA CYS A 19 3.28 -0.67 -11.82
C CYS A 19 4.40 -0.10 -12.71
N HIS A 20 5.31 -0.95 -13.20
CA HIS A 20 6.52 -0.49 -13.89
C HIS A 20 6.30 -0.01 -15.33
N THR A 21 5.06 0.06 -15.80
CA THR A 21 4.67 0.75 -17.03
C THR A 21 3.94 2.07 -16.78
N ILE A 22 3.68 2.43 -15.53
CA ILE A 22 3.07 3.73 -15.19
C ILE A 22 4.08 4.84 -15.48
N SER A 23 3.77 5.68 -16.46
CA SER A 23 4.61 6.81 -16.88
C SER A 23 4.14 8.16 -16.31
N ALA A 24 2.87 8.27 -15.95
CA ALA A 24 2.29 9.46 -15.32
C ALA A 24 1.02 9.10 -14.55
N ILE A 25 0.59 10.01 -13.70
CA ILE A 25 -0.72 9.96 -13.04
C ILE A 25 -1.53 11.15 -13.53
N HIS A 26 -2.75 10.88 -13.97
CA HIS A 26 -3.73 11.93 -14.20
C HIS A 26 -4.40 12.27 -12.88
N SER A 27 -4.40 13.54 -12.55
CA SER A 27 -5.08 14.06 -11.39
C SER A 27 -5.88 15.28 -11.82
N ASP A 28 -7.04 15.04 -12.39
CA ASP A 28 -8.04 16.10 -12.62
C ASP A 28 -8.70 16.49 -11.29
N ASP A 29 -8.68 15.59 -10.32
CA ASP A 29 -9.12 15.80 -8.96
C ASP A 29 -7.93 16.04 -8.00
N LYS A 30 -8.25 16.53 -6.81
CA LYS A 30 -7.28 16.76 -5.73
C LYS A 30 -6.46 15.51 -5.35
N PHE A 31 -7.02 14.32 -5.58
CA PHE A 31 -6.40 13.04 -5.25
C PHE A 31 -6.53 12.07 -6.42
N PRO A 32 -5.47 11.31 -6.78
CA PRO A 32 -5.59 10.21 -7.74
C PRO A 32 -6.48 9.09 -7.17
N TYR A 33 -7.29 8.47 -8.02
CA TYR A 33 -8.19 7.39 -7.67
C TYR A 33 -8.60 6.58 -8.91
N ASN A 34 -9.23 5.41 -8.71
CA ASN A 34 -9.82 4.59 -9.76
C ASN A 34 -8.91 4.32 -10.97
N PHE A 35 -7.62 4.00 -10.70
CA PHE A 35 -6.63 3.71 -11.74
C PHE A 35 -6.37 4.89 -12.69
N SER A 36 -6.35 6.10 -12.17
CA SER A 36 -6.09 7.34 -12.90
C SER A 36 -4.61 7.50 -13.26
N PHE A 37 -4.06 6.57 -14.05
CA PHE A 37 -2.68 6.62 -14.49
C PHE A 37 -2.54 6.40 -16.01
N VAL A 38 -1.43 6.88 -16.56
CA VAL A 38 -1.01 6.59 -17.94
C VAL A 38 -0.13 5.36 -17.92
N SER A 39 -0.60 4.28 -18.55
CA SER A 39 0.23 3.12 -18.83
C SER A 39 0.98 3.31 -20.16
N ASN A 40 2.29 3.08 -20.14
CA ASN A 40 3.16 3.11 -21.32
C ASN A 40 3.82 1.72 -21.47
N PRO A 41 3.09 0.72 -21.95
CA PRO A 41 3.63 -0.61 -22.15
C PRO A 41 4.68 -0.58 -23.26
N GLY A 42 5.84 -1.18 -22.99
CA GLY A 42 6.96 -1.19 -23.95
C GLY A 42 8.28 -1.61 -23.30
N ARG A 43 9.36 -1.23 -23.96
CA ARG A 43 10.71 -1.58 -23.52
C ARG A 43 11.16 -0.81 -22.28
N ILE A 44 10.60 0.36 -22.01
CA ILE A 44 10.98 1.16 -20.85
C ILE A 44 10.23 0.66 -19.62
N LYS A 45 10.95 0.40 -18.53
CA LYS A 45 10.38 0.13 -17.21
C LYS A 45 10.76 1.27 -16.28
N TYR A 46 9.75 1.84 -15.63
CA TYR A 46 9.88 2.97 -14.73
C TYR A 46 10.14 2.51 -13.30
N GLY A 47 10.87 3.31 -12.54
CA GLY A 47 11.18 3.00 -11.15
C GLY A 47 11.73 4.20 -10.39
N SER A 48 12.11 4.01 -9.13
CA SER A 48 12.62 5.08 -8.27
C SER A 48 14.13 5.34 -8.38
N LYS A 49 14.90 4.48 -9.09
CA LYS A 49 16.37 4.53 -9.14
C LYS A 49 16.86 5.00 -10.50
N THR A 50 17.97 5.75 -10.49
CA THR A 50 18.72 6.12 -11.69
C THR A 50 19.82 5.11 -12.00
N GLY A 51 20.23 5.03 -13.27
CA GLY A 51 21.40 4.25 -13.69
C GLY A 51 21.25 2.73 -13.58
N VAL A 52 20.03 2.24 -13.36
CA VAL A 52 19.75 0.80 -13.40
C VAL A 52 19.92 0.29 -14.81
N LYS A 53 20.62 -0.83 -14.99
CA LYS A 53 20.84 -1.48 -16.28
C LYS A 53 20.19 -2.87 -16.26
N SER A 54 19.42 -3.18 -17.30
CA SER A 54 18.84 -4.49 -17.52
C SER A 54 19.17 -4.96 -18.94
N PRO A 55 19.50 -6.24 -19.15
CA PRO A 55 19.70 -6.79 -20.50
C PRO A 55 18.38 -6.98 -21.25
N HIS A 56 17.23 -6.88 -20.58
CA HIS A 56 15.93 -7.24 -21.15
C HIS A 56 15.07 -6.03 -21.51
N HIS A 57 15.28 -4.88 -20.85
CA HIS A 57 14.47 -3.67 -21.03
C HIS A 57 15.28 -2.43 -20.68
N ASP A 58 14.86 -1.30 -21.20
CA ASP A 58 15.37 0.00 -20.83
C ASP A 58 14.77 0.42 -19.46
N THR A 59 15.43 1.35 -18.79
CA THR A 59 14.96 1.82 -17.46
C THR A 59 14.96 3.34 -17.39
N GLU A 60 13.95 3.88 -16.75
CA GLU A 60 13.82 5.31 -16.52
C GLU A 60 13.36 5.58 -15.09
N LYS A 61 13.97 6.61 -14.45
CA LYS A 61 13.55 7.05 -13.12
C LYS A 61 12.36 7.97 -13.24
N LEU A 62 11.32 7.68 -12.43
CA LEU A 62 10.23 8.60 -12.16
C LEU A 62 10.05 8.78 -10.66
N ASP A 63 9.94 10.02 -10.22
CA ASP A 63 9.85 10.35 -8.78
C ASP A 63 8.56 9.82 -8.13
N ILE A 64 7.52 9.63 -8.93
CA ILE A 64 6.24 9.07 -8.48
C ILE A 64 6.38 7.70 -7.81
N PHE A 65 7.40 6.91 -8.16
CA PHE A 65 7.68 5.61 -7.52
C PHE A 65 8.16 5.74 -6.06
N SER A 66 8.41 6.95 -5.61
CA SER A 66 8.73 7.27 -4.22
C SER A 66 7.64 8.08 -3.53
N GLN A 67 6.48 8.25 -4.16
CA GLN A 67 5.37 9.07 -3.68
C GLN A 67 4.13 8.22 -3.39
N ALA A 68 3.31 8.67 -2.44
CA ALA A 68 2.08 7.98 -2.05
C ALA A 68 1.04 7.94 -3.18
N GLU A 69 1.10 8.89 -4.11
CA GLU A 69 0.23 9.02 -5.27
C GLU A 69 0.28 7.78 -6.18
N LEU A 70 1.42 7.11 -6.28
CA LEU A 70 1.50 5.84 -7.00
C LEU A 70 0.53 4.79 -6.43
N CYS A 71 0.47 4.69 -5.10
CA CYS A 71 -0.39 3.73 -4.42
C CYS A 71 -1.86 4.16 -4.44
N ALA A 72 -2.10 5.47 -4.36
CA ALA A 72 -3.43 6.07 -4.35
C ALA A 72 -4.29 5.69 -5.56
N ASN A 73 -3.68 5.49 -6.73
CA ASN A 73 -4.41 5.08 -7.93
C ASN A 73 -5.26 3.82 -7.75
N CYS A 74 -4.81 2.91 -6.89
CA CYS A 74 -5.51 1.66 -6.60
C CYS A 74 -6.12 1.67 -5.18
N HIS A 75 -5.55 2.47 -4.27
CA HIS A 75 -5.96 2.51 -2.86
C HIS A 75 -6.88 3.69 -2.51
N ASN A 76 -7.22 4.53 -3.49
CA ASN A 76 -8.37 5.42 -3.46
C ASN A 76 -9.37 4.95 -4.51
N GLU A 77 -10.62 4.79 -4.15
CA GLU A 77 -11.68 4.33 -5.05
C GLU A 77 -13.00 5.03 -4.75
N LYS A 78 -13.61 5.57 -5.79
CA LYS A 78 -14.99 6.07 -5.76
C LYS A 78 -15.90 5.11 -6.50
N ASN A 79 -17.08 4.89 -5.97
CA ASN A 79 -18.14 4.21 -6.69
C ASN A 79 -18.78 5.14 -7.76
N PRO A 80 -19.65 4.62 -8.66
CA PRO A 80 -20.32 5.43 -9.68
C PRO A 80 -21.16 6.59 -9.13
N PHE A 81 -21.51 6.58 -7.84
CA PHE A 81 -22.27 7.65 -7.18
C PHE A 81 -21.38 8.71 -6.54
N GLY A 82 -20.06 8.65 -6.74
CA GLY A 82 -19.09 9.62 -6.22
C GLY A 82 -18.71 9.39 -4.74
N VAL A 83 -19.16 8.30 -4.13
CA VAL A 83 -18.84 7.96 -2.74
C VAL A 83 -17.50 7.23 -2.67
N TRP A 84 -16.63 7.64 -1.74
CA TRP A 84 -15.38 6.94 -1.47
C TRP A 84 -15.65 5.57 -0.85
N VAL A 85 -15.23 4.50 -1.51
CA VAL A 85 -15.27 3.12 -1.00
C VAL A 85 -13.91 2.68 -0.48
N LYS A 86 -12.84 3.33 -0.92
CA LYS A 86 -11.50 3.30 -0.34
C LYS A 86 -10.94 4.72 -0.36
N SER A 87 -10.29 5.13 0.71
CA SER A 87 -9.74 6.47 0.90
C SER A 87 -8.35 6.44 1.56
N THR A 88 -7.61 5.35 1.36
CA THR A 88 -6.39 5.04 2.12
C THR A 88 -5.33 6.15 2.03
N GLN A 89 -5.11 6.72 0.84
CA GLN A 89 -4.15 7.82 0.71
C GLN A 89 -4.70 9.13 1.30
N ILE A 90 -6.01 9.34 1.27
CA ILE A 90 -6.64 10.51 1.89
C ILE A 90 -6.49 10.43 3.41
N GLU A 91 -6.75 9.26 4.01
CA GLU A 91 -6.56 9.00 5.43
C GLU A 91 -5.08 9.16 5.84
N TRP A 92 -4.15 8.70 5.00
CA TRP A 92 -2.72 8.94 5.20
C TRP A 92 -2.38 10.44 5.18
N LEU A 93 -2.96 11.23 4.27
CA LEU A 93 -2.75 12.68 4.20
C LEU A 93 -3.22 13.41 5.47
N GLU A 94 -4.31 12.95 6.08
CA GLU A 94 -4.84 13.48 7.33
C GLU A 94 -4.04 13.02 8.55
N GLY A 95 -3.36 11.88 8.42
CA GLY A 95 -2.58 11.24 9.46
C GLY A 95 -1.24 11.92 9.78
N PRO A 96 -0.50 11.38 10.76
CA PRO A 96 0.80 11.92 11.16
C PRO A 96 1.92 11.62 10.14
N TYR A 97 1.84 10.52 9.42
CA TYR A 97 2.94 10.04 8.56
C TYR A 97 3.19 10.95 7.34
N SER A 98 2.13 11.48 6.72
CA SER A 98 2.27 12.45 5.63
C SER A 98 3.00 13.71 6.08
N LYS A 99 2.69 14.19 7.28
CA LYS A 99 3.33 15.37 7.89
C LYS A 99 4.81 15.14 8.22
N GLN A 100 5.19 13.88 8.42
CA GLN A 100 6.57 13.45 8.66
C GLN A 100 7.31 13.09 7.36
N GLY A 101 6.66 13.18 6.21
CA GLY A 101 7.24 12.80 4.93
C GLY A 101 7.46 11.30 4.76
N VAL A 102 6.70 10.46 5.48
CA VAL A 102 6.77 8.99 5.41
C VAL A 102 5.77 8.47 4.39
N PRO A 103 6.18 8.10 3.16
CA PRO A 103 5.28 7.57 2.15
C PRO A 103 4.92 6.11 2.41
N CYS A 104 3.87 5.64 1.73
CA CYS A 104 3.37 4.26 1.84
C CYS A 104 4.47 3.20 1.64
N GLN A 105 5.35 3.43 0.67
CA GLN A 105 6.45 2.52 0.32
C GLN A 105 7.43 2.29 1.47
N GLN A 106 7.59 3.25 2.38
CA GLN A 106 8.55 3.12 3.47
C GLN A 106 8.17 2.02 4.45
N CYS A 107 6.88 1.79 4.66
CA CYS A 107 6.37 0.75 5.55
C CYS A 107 5.94 -0.51 4.80
N HIS A 108 5.33 -0.37 3.60
CA HIS A 108 4.78 -1.50 2.84
C HIS A 108 5.78 -2.13 1.86
N MET A 109 6.89 -1.44 1.57
CA MET A 109 7.99 -1.92 0.74
C MET A 109 9.33 -1.69 1.46
N PRO A 110 9.57 -2.34 2.62
CA PRO A 110 10.77 -2.10 3.41
C PRO A 110 12.01 -2.35 2.58
N LYS A 111 13.06 -1.58 2.83
CA LYS A 111 14.33 -1.74 2.12
C LYS A 111 15.18 -2.82 2.76
N ALA A 112 15.82 -3.62 1.91
CA ALA A 112 16.84 -4.59 2.31
C ALA A 112 18.03 -4.51 1.37
N TRP A 113 19.18 -4.97 1.84
CA TRP A 113 20.37 -5.10 1.01
C TRP A 113 20.17 -6.18 -0.03
N GLY A 114 20.43 -5.88 -1.28
CA GLY A 114 20.23 -6.82 -2.39
C GLY A 114 20.45 -6.19 -3.75
N ARG A 115 20.01 -6.89 -4.80
CA ARG A 115 20.10 -6.43 -6.18
C ARG A 115 18.71 -6.24 -6.77
N ASN A 116 18.52 -5.15 -7.48
CA ASN A 116 17.26 -4.86 -8.19
C ASN A 116 17.23 -5.43 -9.62
N ALA A 117 18.36 -5.92 -10.13
CA ALA A 117 18.47 -6.63 -11.39
C ALA A 117 19.70 -7.55 -11.37
N THR A 118 19.73 -8.57 -12.22
CA THR A 118 20.79 -9.60 -12.25
C THR A 118 22.20 -9.00 -12.42
N MET A 119 22.32 -7.91 -13.19
CA MET A 119 23.60 -7.25 -13.46
C MET A 119 23.82 -5.97 -12.64
N ALA A 120 22.92 -5.66 -11.70
CA ALA A 120 23.06 -4.50 -10.86
C ALA A 120 24.05 -4.76 -9.72
N ASN A 121 24.69 -3.69 -9.23
CA ASN A 121 25.42 -3.72 -7.97
C ASN A 121 24.43 -3.94 -6.80
N GLU A 122 24.95 -4.46 -5.69
CA GLU A 122 24.19 -4.52 -4.46
C GLU A 122 23.94 -3.14 -3.89
N ASP A 123 22.75 -2.92 -3.37
CA ASP A 123 22.29 -1.64 -2.82
C ASP A 123 21.06 -1.90 -1.93
N MET A 124 20.60 -0.87 -1.24
CA MET A 124 19.30 -0.90 -0.55
C MET A 124 18.17 -0.88 -1.57
N VAL A 125 17.46 -1.99 -1.68
CA VAL A 125 16.35 -2.19 -2.62
C VAL A 125 15.02 -2.34 -1.89
N ALA A 126 13.96 -1.78 -2.46
CA ALA A 126 12.62 -1.92 -1.94
C ALA A 126 12.13 -3.36 -2.15
N GLN A 127 11.72 -4.02 -1.08
CA GLN A 127 11.11 -5.34 -1.14
C GLN A 127 9.62 -5.19 -1.48
N HIS A 128 9.15 -5.94 -2.48
CA HIS A 128 7.77 -5.92 -2.93
C HIS A 128 6.88 -6.85 -2.08
N LEU A 129 6.99 -6.73 -0.74
CA LEU A 129 6.24 -7.55 0.21
C LEU A 129 4.79 -7.08 0.37
N PHE A 130 4.58 -5.77 0.24
CA PHE A 130 3.27 -5.12 0.42
C PHE A 130 2.58 -5.55 1.73
N ASN A 131 3.36 -5.62 2.81
CA ASN A 131 2.90 -6.05 4.12
C ASN A 131 1.70 -5.19 4.57
N GLY A 132 0.59 -5.84 4.87
CA GLY A 132 -0.67 -5.21 5.26
C GLY A 132 -1.50 -6.15 6.12
N ALA A 133 -2.82 -6.15 5.94
CA ALA A 133 -3.74 -6.99 6.71
C ALA A 133 -3.51 -8.50 6.61
N HIS A 134 -2.75 -8.96 5.61
CA HIS A 134 -2.34 -10.35 5.43
C HIS A 134 -1.05 -10.71 6.18
N ASP A 135 -0.35 -9.73 6.75
CA ASP A 135 0.89 -9.93 7.51
C ASP A 135 0.58 -9.96 9.01
N PRO A 136 0.72 -11.15 9.68
CA PRO A 136 0.44 -11.27 11.09
C PRO A 136 1.24 -10.32 11.98
N GLY A 137 2.49 -10.01 11.59
CA GLY A 137 3.36 -9.10 12.33
C GLY A 137 2.86 -7.64 12.25
N LYS A 138 2.29 -7.24 11.13
CA LYS A 138 1.64 -5.92 10.98
C LYS A 138 0.35 -5.85 11.78
N VAL A 139 -0.50 -6.87 11.66
CA VAL A 139 -1.81 -6.90 12.32
C VAL A 139 -1.68 -6.98 13.84
N ALA A 140 -0.75 -7.79 14.37
CA ALA A 140 -0.56 -7.97 15.81
C ALA A 140 -0.19 -6.68 16.57
N GLY A 141 0.37 -5.69 15.86
CA GLY A 141 0.74 -4.40 16.47
C GLY A 141 -0.20 -3.25 16.12
N ALA A 142 -1.21 -3.49 15.27
CA ALA A 142 -2.02 -2.41 14.71
C ALA A 142 -2.95 -1.76 15.75
N ILE A 143 -3.63 -2.55 16.55
CA ILE A 143 -4.60 -2.08 17.54
C ILE A 143 -4.32 -2.72 18.89
N GLU A 144 -4.23 -1.88 19.92
CA GLU A 144 -4.24 -2.32 21.32
C GLU A 144 -5.67 -2.19 21.85
N ILE A 145 -6.17 -3.27 22.44
CA ILE A 145 -7.51 -3.30 23.06
C ILE A 145 -7.34 -3.35 24.57
N ARG A 146 -7.94 -2.40 25.25
CA ARG A 146 -8.06 -2.40 26.70
C ARG A 146 -9.51 -2.51 27.10
N MET A 147 -9.81 -3.45 27.98
CA MET A 147 -11.14 -3.67 28.51
C MET A 147 -11.15 -3.47 30.01
N HIS A 148 -12.04 -2.64 30.48
CA HIS A 148 -12.23 -2.37 31.90
C HIS A 148 -13.71 -2.53 32.24
N PRO A 149 -14.07 -3.42 33.20
CA PRO A 149 -15.40 -3.39 33.77
C PRO A 149 -15.56 -2.09 34.58
N GLU A 150 -16.70 -1.44 34.48
CA GLU A 150 -17.00 -0.25 35.27
C GLU A 150 -17.27 -0.62 36.73
N GLU A 151 -17.79 -1.83 36.95
CA GLU A 151 -18.13 -2.35 38.27
C GLU A 151 -17.25 -3.56 38.60
N ARG A 152 -16.83 -3.67 39.85
CA ARG A 152 -16.00 -4.78 40.34
C ARG A 152 -16.82 -5.98 40.81
N GLU A 153 -18.06 -5.75 41.19
CA GLU A 153 -18.98 -6.80 41.66
C GLU A 153 -20.34 -6.59 41.02
N VAL A 154 -20.90 -7.70 40.52
CA VAL A 154 -22.20 -7.71 39.85
C VAL A 154 -23.07 -8.79 40.46
N ASN A 155 -24.32 -8.50 40.74
CA ASN A 155 -25.28 -9.52 41.15
C ASN A 155 -25.54 -10.52 40.02
N TYR A 156 -25.98 -11.71 40.37
CA TYR A 156 -26.16 -12.82 39.42
C TYR A 156 -27.10 -12.48 38.22
N ASP A 157 -28.04 -11.58 38.43
CA ASP A 157 -29.00 -11.08 37.42
C ASP A 157 -28.67 -9.65 36.93
N GLY A 158 -27.51 -9.12 37.32
CA GLY A 158 -27.09 -7.76 37.00
C GLY A 158 -26.49 -7.63 35.60
N THR A 159 -26.54 -6.41 35.06
CA THR A 159 -25.88 -6.04 33.81
C THR A 159 -24.43 -5.65 34.09
N ILE A 160 -23.50 -6.16 33.29
CA ILE A 160 -22.08 -5.74 33.32
C ILE A 160 -21.86 -4.73 32.21
N VAL A 161 -21.35 -3.56 32.57
CA VAL A 161 -20.89 -2.55 31.60
C VAL A 161 -19.39 -2.69 31.41
N LEU A 162 -18.97 -2.97 30.17
CA LEU A 162 -17.58 -3.04 29.79
C LEU A 162 -17.20 -1.79 29.01
N LYS A 163 -16.20 -1.06 29.49
CA LYS A 163 -15.55 0.02 28.74
C LYS A 163 -14.45 -0.59 27.88
N VAL A 164 -14.63 -0.54 26.58
CA VAL A 164 -13.64 -1.00 25.60
C VAL A 164 -12.96 0.21 24.98
N GLN A 165 -11.66 0.29 25.12
CA GLN A 165 -10.82 1.31 24.50
C GLN A 165 -9.97 0.67 23.40
N LEU A 166 -10.01 1.28 22.23
CA LEU A 166 -9.19 0.88 21.08
C LEU A 166 -8.13 1.95 20.85
N PHE A 167 -6.86 1.53 20.84
CA PHE A 167 -5.74 2.41 20.57
C PHE A 167 -5.12 2.00 19.24
N ASN A 168 -5.19 2.88 18.25
CA ASN A 168 -4.43 2.74 17.00
C ASN A 168 -3.01 3.27 17.25
N GLY A 169 -2.08 2.38 17.53
CA GLY A 169 -0.70 2.75 17.86
C GLY A 169 0.28 2.59 16.70
N LYS A 170 -0.04 1.75 15.73
CA LYS A 170 0.90 1.35 14.65
C LYS A 170 0.23 1.05 13.32
N ALA A 171 -1.08 1.12 13.21
CA ALA A 171 -1.75 1.08 11.92
C ALA A 171 -1.62 2.45 11.27
N GLY A 172 -0.82 2.52 10.20
CA GLY A 172 -0.67 3.68 9.35
C GLY A 172 -1.61 3.60 8.17
#